data_0caa7e8ea326a5d83758bc97a31afae6
#
_entry.id   0caa7e8ea326a5d83758bc97a31afae6
#
_cell.length_a   1.000
_cell.length_b   1.000
_cell.length_c   1.000
_cell.angle_alpha   90.00
_cell.angle_beta   90.00
_cell.angle_gamma   90.00
#
_symmetry.space_group_name_H-M   'P 1'
#
loop_
_entity.id
_entity.type
_entity.pdbx_description
1 polymer ?
#
loop_
_entity_poly.entity_id
_entity_poly.type
_entity_poly.pdbx_seq_one_letter_code
_entity_poly.pdbx_strand_id
1 'polypeptide(L)'
;MKKIADTVIELRIATRRACMCETQAGKKKSTLSLKTKVLYLVYNNCPAREIMLTLCIAKTNFAQIVAALIKDGLIVKSRAYDDRRSMRLTVTGKGRKYLSDCKNVIESNFKKTFSDEESYSEAQRKLAEALEVFSYIDI
;
A
#
# COMPACT_ATOMS: atom_id res chain seq x y z
N MET A 1 21.71 23.14 7.39
CA MET A 1 21.28 21.73 7.63
C MET A 1 19.82 21.58 7.25
N LYS A 2 19.49 20.54 6.52
CA LYS A 2 18.14 20.22 6.10
C LYS A 2 17.28 19.79 7.30
N LYS A 3 16.09 20.36 7.44
CA LYS A 3 15.18 19.98 8.54
C LYS A 3 14.51 18.65 8.24
N ILE A 4 14.07 17.94 9.28
CA ILE A 4 13.33 16.68 9.15
C ILE A 4 12.09 16.89 8.26
N ALA A 5 11.40 18.03 8.41
CA ALA A 5 10.22 18.35 7.59
C ALA A 5 10.54 18.34 6.09
N ASP A 6 11.66 18.93 5.70
CA ASP A 6 12.09 18.94 4.30
C ASP A 6 12.32 17.54 3.77
N THR A 7 12.99 16.70 4.58
CA THR A 7 13.27 15.31 4.22
C THR A 7 11.98 14.49 4.08
N VAL A 8 11.02 14.69 4.99
CA VAL A 8 9.71 13.99 4.93
C VAL A 8 8.94 14.39 3.67
N ILE A 9 8.90 15.68 3.35
CA ILE A 9 8.24 16.17 2.14
C ILE A 9 8.89 15.56 0.89
N GLU A 10 10.21 15.58 0.82
CA GLU A 10 10.95 15.00 -0.31
C GLU A 10 10.75 13.50 -0.43
N LEU A 11 10.74 12.77 0.70
CA LEU A 11 10.47 11.33 0.71
C LEU A 11 9.07 11.04 0.14
N ARG A 12 8.07 11.81 0.55
CA ARG A 12 6.71 11.61 0.03
C ARG A 12 6.63 11.84 -1.48
N ILE A 13 7.35 12.84 -1.98
CA ILE A 13 7.43 13.10 -3.42
C ILE A 13 8.18 11.98 -4.13
N ALA A 14 9.32 11.57 -3.58
CA ALA A 14 10.18 10.54 -4.19
C ALA A 14 9.56 9.15 -4.22
N THR A 15 8.86 8.74 -3.15
CA THR A 15 8.23 7.41 -3.07
C THR A 15 7.20 7.19 -4.18
N ARG A 16 6.53 8.25 -4.63
CA ARG A 16 5.58 8.14 -5.73
C ARG A 16 6.25 7.66 -7.02
N ARG A 17 7.48 8.10 -7.29
CA ARG A 17 8.23 7.68 -8.50
C ARG A 17 8.46 6.17 -8.52
N ALA A 18 8.75 5.58 -7.38
CA ALA A 18 9.00 4.15 -7.26
C ALA A 18 7.75 3.30 -7.61
N CYS A 19 6.57 3.88 -7.50
CA CYS A 19 5.30 3.20 -7.73
C CYS A 19 4.69 3.47 -9.11
N MET A 20 5.39 4.21 -9.99
CA MET A 20 4.85 4.56 -11.30
C MET A 20 5.03 3.43 -12.30
N CYS A 21 4.02 3.21 -13.11
CA CYS A 21 4.08 2.32 -14.26
C CYS A 21 3.50 3.03 -15.48
N GLU A 22 3.89 2.55 -16.66
CA GLU A 22 3.34 3.02 -17.93
C GLU A 22 2.12 2.18 -18.29
N THR A 23 1.01 2.84 -18.63
CA THR A 23 -0.20 2.16 -19.10
C THR A 23 -0.08 1.84 -20.59
N GLN A 24 -0.97 0.97 -21.09
CA GLN A 24 -1.05 0.65 -22.53
C GLN A 24 -1.29 1.88 -23.41
N ALA A 25 -1.90 2.93 -22.84
CA ALA A 25 -2.14 4.20 -23.56
C ALA A 25 -0.94 5.16 -23.48
N GLY A 26 0.22 4.72 -22.98
CA GLY A 26 1.43 5.54 -22.84
C GLY A 26 1.39 6.55 -21.70
N LYS A 27 0.38 6.53 -20.86
CA LYS A 27 0.26 7.40 -19.68
C LYS A 27 0.93 6.77 -18.46
N LYS A 28 1.61 7.60 -17.65
CA LYS A 28 2.17 7.15 -16.38
C LYS A 28 1.09 7.14 -15.30
N LYS A 29 1.04 6.07 -14.55
CA LYS A 29 0.06 5.85 -13.49
C LYS A 29 0.75 5.27 -12.25
N SER A 30 0.32 5.67 -11.06
CA SER A 30 0.78 5.03 -9.84
C SER A 30 0.09 3.67 -9.67
N THR A 31 0.87 2.64 -9.36
CA THR A 31 0.33 1.33 -8.99
C THR A 31 -0.27 1.33 -7.59
N LEU A 32 0.10 2.32 -6.77
CA LEU A 32 -0.28 2.38 -5.37
C LEU A 32 -1.38 3.42 -5.14
N SER A 33 -2.58 3.12 -5.67
CA SER A 33 -3.78 3.92 -5.42
C SER A 33 -4.27 3.74 -3.97
N LEU A 34 -5.17 4.60 -3.52
CA LEU A 34 -5.80 4.46 -2.21
C LEU A 34 -6.50 3.09 -2.06
N LYS A 35 -7.16 2.64 -3.10
CA LYS A 35 -7.79 1.33 -3.19
C LYS A 35 -6.78 0.19 -2.98
N THR A 36 -5.62 0.28 -3.59
CA THR A 36 -4.53 -0.70 -3.44
C THR A 36 -3.97 -0.69 -2.02
N LYS A 37 -3.84 0.49 -1.41
CA LYS A 37 -3.39 0.62 -0.01
C LYS A 37 -4.38 -0.07 0.95
N VAL A 38 -5.67 0.13 0.74
CA VAL A 38 -6.70 -0.56 1.55
C VAL A 38 -6.58 -2.06 1.37
N LEU A 39 -6.47 -2.54 0.13
CA LEU A 39 -6.30 -3.97 -0.15
C LEU A 39 -5.07 -4.55 0.54
N TYR A 40 -3.94 -3.85 0.49
CA TYR A 40 -2.70 -4.25 1.16
C TYR A 40 -2.87 -4.38 2.67
N LEU A 41 -3.55 -3.41 3.30
CA LEU A 41 -3.78 -3.44 4.75
C LEU A 41 -4.76 -4.56 5.14
N VAL A 42 -5.78 -4.81 4.33
CA VAL A 42 -6.67 -5.96 4.53
C VAL A 42 -5.88 -7.27 4.44
N TYR A 43 -5.00 -7.39 3.47
CA TYR A 43 -4.13 -8.56 3.30
C TYR A 43 -3.27 -8.80 4.54
N ASN A 44 -2.82 -7.74 5.20
CA ASN A 44 -2.02 -7.81 6.43
C ASN A 44 -2.88 -7.91 7.70
N ASN A 45 -4.15 -8.22 7.57
CA ASN A 45 -5.10 -8.40 8.69
C ASN A 45 -5.29 -7.15 9.56
N CYS A 46 -5.11 -5.96 8.97
CA CYS A 46 -5.36 -4.71 9.66
C CYS A 46 -6.87 -4.50 9.83
N PRO A 47 -7.38 -4.25 11.04
CA PRO A 47 -8.82 -4.01 11.24
C PRO A 47 -9.29 -2.74 10.52
N ALA A 48 -10.56 -2.72 10.10
CA ALA A 48 -11.15 -1.61 9.37
C ALA A 48 -10.92 -0.25 10.04
N ARG A 49 -11.10 -0.19 11.36
CA ARG A 49 -10.87 1.03 12.14
C ARG A 49 -9.44 1.55 11.99
N GLU A 50 -8.46 0.66 12.10
CA GLU A 50 -7.04 1.02 11.97
C GLU A 50 -6.70 1.44 10.54
N ILE A 51 -7.30 0.82 9.53
CA ILE A 51 -7.11 1.22 8.14
C ILE A 51 -7.56 2.67 7.93
N MET A 52 -8.74 3.01 8.44
CA MET A 52 -9.27 4.37 8.32
C MET A 52 -8.38 5.38 9.01
N LEU A 53 -7.87 5.06 10.21
CA LEU A 53 -6.95 5.93 10.95
C LEU A 53 -5.62 6.08 10.22
N THR A 54 -5.03 4.97 9.80
CA THR A 54 -3.72 4.94 9.13
C THR A 54 -3.74 5.73 7.82
N LEU A 55 -4.80 5.57 7.03
CA LEU A 55 -4.92 6.24 5.73
C LEU A 55 -5.61 7.60 5.81
N CYS A 56 -6.07 8.00 7.00
CA CYS A 56 -6.76 9.27 7.23
C CYS A 56 -7.99 9.42 6.31
N ILE A 57 -8.81 8.37 6.19
CA ILE A 57 -10.00 8.38 5.34
C ILE A 57 -11.28 8.29 6.17
N ALA A 58 -12.32 8.96 5.70
CA ALA A 58 -13.63 8.95 6.33
C ALA A 58 -14.33 7.59 6.13
N LYS A 59 -15.21 7.24 7.07
CA LYS A 59 -15.97 6.00 7.04
C LYS A 59 -16.74 5.79 5.73
N THR A 60 -17.35 6.85 5.20
CA THR A 60 -18.09 6.80 3.93
C THR A 60 -17.19 6.49 2.74
N ASN A 61 -16.01 7.11 2.69
CA ASN A 61 -15.03 6.85 1.65
C ASN A 61 -14.50 5.41 1.75
N PHE A 62 -14.20 4.96 2.96
CA PHE A 62 -13.77 3.58 3.20
C PHE A 62 -14.82 2.58 2.72
N ALA A 63 -16.10 2.81 3.04
CA ALA A 63 -17.20 1.94 2.61
C ALA A 63 -17.30 1.86 1.08
N GLN A 64 -17.10 2.97 0.39
CA GLN A 64 -17.11 3.02 -1.07
C GLN A 64 -15.92 2.23 -1.67
N ILE A 65 -14.75 2.36 -1.06
CA ILE A 65 -13.55 1.62 -1.49
C ILE A 65 -13.76 0.11 -1.29
N VAL A 66 -14.29 -0.29 -0.14
CA VAL A 66 -14.59 -1.71 0.15
C VAL A 66 -15.59 -2.26 -0.85
N ALA A 67 -16.67 -1.52 -1.13
CA ALA A 67 -17.67 -1.93 -2.11
C ALA A 67 -17.06 -2.12 -3.50
N ALA A 68 -16.17 -1.23 -3.92
CA ALA A 68 -15.47 -1.34 -5.20
C ALA A 68 -14.54 -2.57 -5.23
N LEU A 69 -13.82 -2.84 -4.15
CA LEU A 69 -12.94 -4.02 -4.04
C LEU A 69 -13.75 -5.33 -4.10
N ILE A 70 -14.91 -5.37 -3.46
CA ILE A 70 -15.83 -6.52 -3.52
C ILE A 70 -16.35 -6.72 -4.95
N LYS A 71 -16.78 -5.63 -5.57
CA LYS A 71 -17.28 -5.65 -6.96
C LYS A 71 -16.23 -6.20 -7.93
N ASP A 72 -14.98 -5.81 -7.74
CA ASP A 72 -13.86 -6.26 -8.57
C ASP A 72 -13.40 -7.70 -8.23
N GLY A 73 -13.98 -8.31 -7.20
CA GLY A 73 -13.63 -9.66 -6.77
C GLY A 73 -12.30 -9.78 -6.05
N LEU A 74 -11.78 -8.68 -5.51
CA LEU A 74 -10.47 -8.65 -4.84
C LEU A 74 -10.56 -8.96 -3.35
N ILE A 75 -11.70 -8.68 -2.72
CA ILE A 75 -11.99 -9.04 -1.34
C ILE A 75 -13.39 -9.64 -1.23
N VAL A 76 -13.60 -10.39 -0.15
CA VAL A 76 -14.91 -10.87 0.27
C VAL A 76 -15.19 -10.39 1.69
N LYS A 77 -16.45 -10.20 1.98
CA LYS A 77 -16.93 -9.74 3.26
C LYS A 77 -17.68 -10.90 3.95
N SER A 78 -17.28 -11.22 5.17
CA SER A 78 -17.95 -12.24 5.97
C SER A 78 -18.17 -11.72 7.39
N ARG A 79 -19.15 -12.30 8.09
CA ARG A 79 -19.33 -11.98 9.50
C ARG A 79 -18.25 -12.70 10.32
N ALA A 80 -17.71 -12.01 11.33
CA ALA A 80 -16.84 -12.67 12.30
C ALA A 80 -17.67 -13.70 13.08
N TYR A 81 -17.09 -14.86 13.33
CA TYR A 81 -17.77 -15.98 13.98
C TYR A 81 -18.30 -15.63 15.37
N ASP A 82 -17.58 -14.77 16.09
CA ASP A 82 -17.84 -14.47 17.50
C ASP A 82 -18.59 -13.16 17.72
N ASP A 83 -18.78 -12.34 16.70
CA ASP A 83 -19.43 -11.03 16.81
C ASP A 83 -20.28 -10.75 15.58
N ARG A 84 -21.61 -10.74 15.78
CA ARG A 84 -22.58 -10.46 14.74
C ARG A 84 -22.48 -9.02 14.20
N ARG A 85 -21.80 -8.12 14.91
CA ARG A 85 -21.64 -6.70 14.55
C ARG A 85 -20.39 -6.44 13.74
N SER A 86 -19.36 -7.29 13.84
CA SER A 86 -18.13 -7.09 13.11
C SER A 86 -18.11 -7.88 11.82
N MET A 87 -17.60 -7.24 10.80
CA MET A 87 -17.43 -7.83 9.47
C MET A 87 -15.94 -8.06 9.22
N ARG A 88 -15.64 -9.27 8.80
CA ARG A 88 -14.28 -9.62 8.39
C ARG A 88 -14.13 -9.41 6.90
N LEU A 89 -13.07 -8.74 6.51
CA LEU A 89 -12.66 -8.59 5.12
C LEU A 89 -11.52 -9.56 4.85
N THR A 90 -11.60 -10.30 3.75
CA THR A 90 -10.58 -11.27 3.37
C THR A 90 -10.21 -11.07 1.92
N VAL A 91 -8.92 -11.06 1.62
CA VAL A 91 -8.40 -10.94 0.25
C VAL A 91 -8.58 -12.27 -0.48
N THR A 92 -9.12 -12.21 -1.68
CA THR A 92 -9.31 -13.38 -2.56
C THR A 92 -8.02 -13.78 -3.27
N GLY A 93 -8.01 -14.91 -3.95
CA GLY A 93 -6.88 -15.30 -4.83
C GLY A 93 -6.60 -14.25 -5.89
N LYS A 94 -7.65 -13.67 -6.48
CA LYS A 94 -7.53 -12.57 -7.44
C LYS A 94 -6.92 -11.33 -6.80
N GLY A 95 -7.32 -11.02 -5.55
CA GLY A 95 -6.76 -9.90 -4.79
C GLY A 95 -5.28 -10.08 -4.49
N ARG A 96 -4.86 -11.28 -4.11
CA ARG A 96 -3.44 -11.61 -3.87
C ARG A 96 -2.61 -11.43 -5.14
N LYS A 97 -3.13 -11.89 -6.27
CA LYS A 97 -2.46 -11.72 -7.57
C LYS A 97 -2.33 -10.25 -7.92
N TYR A 98 -3.38 -9.47 -7.72
CA TYR A 98 -3.37 -8.03 -7.95
C TYR A 98 -2.28 -7.34 -7.14
N LEU A 99 -2.17 -7.65 -5.86
CA LEU A 99 -1.12 -7.11 -4.99
C LEU A 99 0.28 -7.54 -5.43
N SER A 100 0.43 -8.80 -5.81
CA SER A 100 1.71 -9.33 -6.31
C SER A 100 2.15 -8.57 -7.57
N ASP A 101 1.23 -8.32 -8.49
CA ASP A 101 1.53 -7.56 -9.71
C ASP A 101 1.96 -6.13 -9.39
N CYS A 102 1.28 -5.47 -8.43
CA CYS A 102 1.68 -4.13 -7.97
C CYS A 102 3.07 -4.13 -7.35
N LYS A 103 3.37 -5.12 -6.50
CA LYS A 103 4.70 -5.26 -5.88
C LYS A 103 5.79 -5.48 -6.94
N ASN A 104 5.50 -6.29 -7.96
CA ASN A 104 6.45 -6.57 -9.02
C ASN A 104 6.83 -5.31 -9.83
N VAL A 105 5.90 -4.38 -10.02
CA VAL A 105 6.20 -3.10 -10.65
C VAL A 105 7.21 -2.31 -9.82
N ILE A 106 6.97 -2.21 -8.52
CA ILE A 106 7.87 -1.50 -7.59
C ILE A 106 9.25 -2.16 -7.57
N GLU A 107 9.29 -3.49 -7.43
CA GLU A 107 10.52 -4.27 -7.45
C GLU A 107 11.31 -4.03 -8.75
N SER A 108 10.61 -4.06 -9.89
CA SER A 108 11.22 -3.81 -11.19
C SER A 108 11.83 -2.42 -11.29
N ASN A 109 11.13 -1.40 -10.77
CA ASN A 109 11.64 -0.03 -10.77
C ASN A 109 12.93 0.11 -9.97
N PHE A 110 13.03 -0.57 -8.82
CA PHE A 110 14.24 -0.57 -8.01
C PHE A 110 15.38 -1.36 -8.67
N LYS A 111 15.08 -2.52 -9.26
CA LYS A 111 16.10 -3.37 -9.91
C LYS A 111 16.72 -2.74 -11.12
N LYS A 112 16.04 -1.82 -11.80
CA LYS A 112 16.62 -1.05 -12.91
C LYS A 112 17.78 -0.15 -12.47
N THR A 113 17.68 0.41 -11.26
CA THR A 113 18.69 1.29 -10.69
C THR A 113 19.71 0.53 -9.86
N PHE A 114 19.26 -0.40 -9.03
CA PHE A 114 20.06 -1.22 -8.12
C PHE A 114 20.14 -2.64 -8.68
N SER A 115 20.88 -2.80 -9.79
CA SER A 115 20.88 -4.04 -10.57
C SER A 115 21.68 -5.17 -9.95
N ASP A 116 22.68 -4.88 -9.13
CA ASP A 116 23.46 -5.90 -8.42
C ASP A 116 22.84 -6.17 -7.04
N GLU A 117 23.12 -7.36 -6.52
CA GLU A 117 22.55 -7.82 -5.26
C GLU A 117 22.98 -6.94 -4.08
N GLU A 118 24.21 -6.47 -4.06
CA GLU A 118 24.75 -5.65 -2.98
C GLU A 118 24.07 -4.28 -2.92
N SER A 119 23.96 -3.58 -4.04
CA SER A 119 23.29 -2.26 -4.10
C SER A 119 21.79 -2.36 -3.80
N TYR A 120 21.14 -3.42 -4.27
CA TYR A 120 19.72 -3.67 -3.98
C TYR A 120 19.51 -3.91 -2.49
N SER A 121 20.32 -4.75 -1.86
CA SER A 121 20.24 -5.04 -0.42
C SER A 121 20.47 -3.80 0.43
N GLU A 122 21.43 -2.96 0.02
CA GLU A 122 21.70 -1.70 0.70
C GLU A 122 20.53 -0.72 0.61
N ALA A 123 19.90 -0.61 -0.57
CA ALA A 123 18.71 0.21 -0.75
C ALA A 123 17.55 -0.29 0.13
N GLN A 124 17.36 -1.61 0.18
CA GLN A 124 16.33 -2.24 1.02
C GLN A 124 16.57 -1.95 2.49
N ARG A 125 17.81 -2.06 2.96
CA ARG A 125 18.19 -1.77 4.34
C ARG A 125 17.87 -0.32 4.71
N LYS A 126 18.24 0.63 3.85
CA LYS A 126 18.00 2.07 4.10
C LYS A 126 16.51 2.39 4.14
N LEU A 127 15.71 1.77 3.27
CA LEU A 127 14.26 1.97 3.26
C LEU A 127 13.61 1.37 4.51
N ALA A 128 14.06 0.20 4.95
CA ALA A 128 13.55 -0.43 6.18
C ALA A 128 13.85 0.44 7.41
N GLU A 129 15.05 1.01 7.49
CA GLU A 129 15.44 1.93 8.57
C GLU A 129 14.59 3.20 8.55
N ALA A 130 14.32 3.76 7.37
CA ALA A 130 13.46 4.93 7.24
C ALA A 130 12.03 4.61 7.70
N LEU A 131 11.51 3.45 7.33
CA LEU A 131 10.17 3.01 7.75
C LEU A 131 10.08 2.89 9.27
N GLU A 132 11.13 2.37 9.91
CA GLU A 132 11.20 2.23 11.37
C GLU A 132 11.03 3.59 12.05
N VAL A 133 11.65 4.65 11.52
CA VAL A 133 11.52 6.02 12.07
C VAL A 133 10.04 6.44 12.13
N PHE A 134 9.28 6.16 11.07
CA PHE A 134 7.86 6.53 11.02
C PHE A 134 6.98 5.67 11.94
N SER A 135 7.42 4.47 12.32
CA SER A 135 6.66 3.60 13.21
C SER A 135 6.51 4.15 14.63
N TYR A 136 7.37 5.10 15.01
CA TYR A 136 7.32 5.75 16.33
C TYR A 136 6.37 6.95 16.38
N ILE A 137 5.79 7.34 15.26
CA ILE A 137 4.89 8.50 15.21
C ILE A 137 3.46 8.02 15.44
N ASP A 138 2.85 8.49 16.52
CA ASP A 138 1.44 8.23 16.82
C ASP A 138 0.54 9.10 15.95
N ILE A 139 -0.59 8.54 15.63
CA ILE A 139 -1.61 9.22 14.82
C ILE A 139 -2.77 9.65 15.71
#